data_d5cde83888b3844037462f3aa0776f29
#
_entry.id   d5cde83888b3844037462f3aa0776f29
#
_cell.length_a   1.000
_cell.length_b   1.000
_cell.length_c   1.000
_cell.angle_alpha   90.00
_cell.angle_beta   90.00
_cell.angle_gamma   90.00
#
_symmetry.space_group_name_H-M   'P 1'
#
loop_
_entity.id
_entity.type
_entity.pdbx_description
1 polymer ?
#
loop_
_entity_poly.entity_id
_entity_poly.type
_entity_poly.pdbx_seq_one_letter_code
_entity_poly.pdbx_strand_id
1 'polypeptide(L)'
;MKSFVPAAKGRLALGYEWATSPRAVPDGWTSRAIEIGHSPSRTYVAALLTAALARATTSEVDAQWLKVTDDPRSYSARTLCHQVLVPASDLLGFSLGATGREPLNNQPFFRYDRIDGMERVRKGSQVHRDLLVGAVNELNRLDRDDALAAFAAILRTRLPVSSERVTLRPAEVSYARLVDAIERLLLDDAEQGRRAQAVVAAAFDLVFDVVRVERVNSPSRHFPGDVVALIDDLPAVSAEARQKPVKDDDVHRFVRALERADIGRGMIVALAPNPDLSSRAALERWARQEAGVALSIHDSVHGLLMDVVGTAPQGLASLLVAFPDRLARRLKELESPSGLAVWLSAW
;
A
#
# COMPACT_ATOMS: atom_id res chain seq x y z
N MET A 1 -23.37 6.63 21.54
CA MET A 1 -22.58 6.06 20.43
C MET A 1 -23.02 6.53 19.03
N LYS A 2 -24.32 6.71 18.72
CA LYS A 2 -24.77 7.17 17.38
C LYS A 2 -24.23 8.56 16.96
N SER A 3 -23.84 9.43 17.88
CA SER A 3 -23.29 10.77 17.58
C SER A 3 -21.76 10.80 17.41
N PHE A 4 -21.03 9.77 17.83
CA PHE A 4 -19.55 9.75 17.80
C PHE A 4 -18.98 9.66 16.39
N VAL A 5 -19.50 8.76 15.55
CA VAL A 5 -19.01 8.57 14.17
C VAL A 5 -19.20 9.82 13.29
N PRO A 6 -20.38 10.50 13.28
CA PRO A 6 -20.52 11.75 12.54
C PRO A 6 -19.58 12.86 13.02
N ALA A 7 -19.40 13.03 14.34
CA ALA A 7 -18.45 13.99 14.89
C ALA A 7 -17.01 13.70 14.50
N ALA A 8 -16.61 12.42 14.51
CA ALA A 8 -15.27 11.98 14.09
C ALA A 8 -15.02 12.25 12.60
N LYS A 9 -16.02 12.08 11.72
CA LYS A 9 -15.91 12.44 10.30
C LYS A 9 -15.63 13.94 10.11
N GLY A 10 -16.32 14.80 10.88
CA GLY A 10 -16.06 16.25 10.86
C GLY A 10 -14.65 16.59 11.34
N ARG A 11 -14.17 15.95 12.41
CA ARG A 11 -12.80 16.14 12.91
C ARG A 11 -11.74 15.60 11.94
N LEU A 12 -12.00 14.48 11.28
CA LEU A 12 -11.11 13.96 10.25
C LEU A 12 -10.97 14.96 9.10
N ALA A 13 -12.06 15.54 8.62
CA ALA A 13 -12.03 16.54 7.54
C ALA A 13 -11.16 17.75 7.91
N LEU A 14 -11.35 18.31 9.12
CA LEU A 14 -10.53 19.41 9.64
C LEU A 14 -9.05 19.02 9.77
N GLY A 15 -8.76 17.83 10.29
CA GLY A 15 -7.40 17.33 10.41
C GLY A 15 -6.73 17.07 9.05
N TYR A 16 -7.49 16.61 8.06
CA TYR A 16 -7.00 16.42 6.70
C TYR A 16 -6.68 17.75 6.02
N GLU A 17 -7.57 18.75 6.14
CA GLU A 17 -7.32 20.10 5.66
C GLU A 17 -6.06 20.69 6.29
N TRP A 18 -5.89 20.52 7.61
CA TRP A 18 -4.67 20.96 8.28
C TRP A 18 -3.43 20.20 7.80
N ALA A 19 -3.51 18.86 7.67
CA ALA A 19 -2.40 18.04 7.22
C ALA A 19 -1.93 18.37 5.79
N THR A 20 -2.83 18.78 4.91
CA THR A 20 -2.54 19.14 3.50
C THR A 20 -2.16 20.61 3.31
N SER A 21 -2.42 21.47 4.30
CA SER A 21 -2.08 22.89 4.26
C SER A 21 -0.61 23.14 4.66
N PRO A 22 -0.04 24.35 4.36
CA PRO A 22 1.27 24.75 4.84
C PRO A 22 1.32 25.07 6.34
N ARG A 23 0.19 24.98 7.04
CA ARG A 23 0.12 25.23 8.49
C ARG A 23 1.06 24.32 9.26
N ALA A 24 1.82 24.87 10.21
CA ALA A 24 2.72 24.09 11.04
C ALA A 24 1.99 23.01 11.84
N VAL A 25 2.62 21.86 11.99
CA VAL A 25 2.18 20.73 12.83
C VAL A 25 3.25 20.43 13.88
N PRO A 26 2.90 19.83 15.02
CA PRO A 26 3.87 19.53 16.05
C PRO A 26 4.90 18.47 15.60
N ASP A 27 6.19 18.85 15.53
CA ASP A 27 7.28 17.98 15.05
C ASP A 27 7.43 16.70 15.86
N GLY A 28 7.18 16.76 17.17
CA GLY A 28 7.23 15.57 18.02
C GLY A 28 6.27 14.47 17.60
N TRP A 29 5.09 14.81 17.08
CA TRP A 29 4.12 13.84 16.58
C TRP A 29 4.49 13.30 15.20
N THR A 30 5.08 14.12 14.36
CA THR A 30 5.64 13.72 13.07
C THR A 30 6.73 12.65 13.28
N SER A 31 7.71 12.93 14.14
CA SER A 31 8.81 12.00 14.44
C SER A 31 8.32 10.66 15.01
N ARG A 32 7.39 10.69 15.95
CA ARG A 32 6.78 9.46 16.52
C ARG A 32 6.01 8.65 15.49
N ALA A 33 5.26 9.32 14.63
CA ALA A 33 4.50 8.64 13.58
C ALA A 33 5.43 7.91 12.59
N ILE A 34 6.55 8.52 12.25
CA ILE A 34 7.58 7.92 11.39
C ILE A 34 8.18 6.69 12.09
N GLU A 35 8.60 6.84 13.36
CA GLU A 35 9.23 5.76 14.12
C GLU A 35 8.28 4.57 14.32
N ILE A 36 7.02 4.81 14.72
CA ILE A 36 5.99 3.77 14.83
C ILE A 36 5.71 3.14 13.46
N GLY A 37 5.78 3.92 12.39
CA GLY A 37 5.61 3.45 11.01
C GLY A 37 6.68 2.46 10.55
N HIS A 38 7.86 2.44 11.15
CA HIS A 38 8.91 1.45 10.88
C HIS A 38 8.64 0.08 11.52
N SER A 39 7.58 -0.06 12.31
CA SER A 39 7.21 -1.33 12.93
C SER A 39 7.00 -2.45 11.91
N PRO A 40 7.48 -3.69 12.19
CA PRO A 40 7.04 -4.88 11.46
C PRO A 40 5.52 -5.10 11.52
N SER A 41 4.85 -4.56 12.55
CA SER A 41 3.38 -4.55 12.69
C SER A 41 2.80 -3.28 12.08
N ARG A 42 2.51 -3.33 10.81
CA ARG A 42 2.01 -2.17 10.01
C ARG A 42 0.71 -1.55 10.55
N THR A 43 -0.08 -2.30 11.30
CA THR A 43 -1.34 -1.86 11.90
C THR A 43 -1.17 -0.84 13.04
N TYR A 44 0.06 -0.65 13.55
CA TYR A 44 0.32 0.32 14.64
C TYR A 44 0.05 1.77 14.22
N VAL A 45 0.28 2.10 12.96
CA VAL A 45 -0.05 3.43 12.42
C VAL A 45 -1.56 3.65 12.38
N ALA A 46 -2.32 2.63 11.96
CA ALA A 46 -3.79 2.70 11.99
C ALA A 46 -4.32 2.90 13.41
N ALA A 47 -3.71 2.20 14.39
CA ALA A 47 -4.07 2.36 15.81
C ALA A 47 -3.75 3.77 16.31
N LEU A 48 -2.58 4.32 16.00
CA LEU A 48 -2.18 5.67 16.39
C LEU A 48 -3.11 6.73 15.79
N LEU A 49 -3.41 6.65 14.49
CA LEU A 49 -4.36 7.55 13.83
C LEU A 49 -5.76 7.45 14.43
N THR A 50 -6.22 6.23 14.76
CA THR A 50 -7.52 6.01 15.38
C THR A 50 -7.58 6.63 16.78
N ALA A 51 -6.55 6.44 17.59
CA ALA A 51 -6.43 7.01 18.94
C ALA A 51 -6.42 8.55 18.90
N ALA A 52 -5.63 9.14 17.99
CA ALA A 52 -5.55 10.58 17.81
C ALA A 52 -6.90 11.18 17.35
N LEU A 53 -7.58 10.55 16.39
CA LEU A 53 -8.91 10.97 15.94
C LEU A 53 -9.96 10.86 17.04
N ALA A 54 -9.92 9.80 17.86
CA ALA A 54 -10.82 9.63 18.98
C ALA A 54 -10.68 10.78 19.98
N ARG A 55 -9.46 11.15 20.36
CA ARG A 55 -9.16 12.26 21.26
C ARG A 55 -9.52 13.62 20.66
N ALA A 56 -9.23 13.81 19.36
CA ALA A 56 -9.65 15.01 18.63
C ALA A 56 -11.18 15.15 18.56
N THR A 57 -11.93 14.04 18.63
CA THR A 57 -13.38 14.04 18.62
C THR A 57 -13.97 14.41 19.99
N THR A 58 -13.46 13.82 21.05
CA THR A 58 -13.83 14.13 22.44
C THR A 58 -12.69 13.83 23.41
N SER A 59 -12.52 14.72 24.40
CA SER A 59 -11.55 14.53 25.49
C SER A 59 -12.02 13.54 26.57
N GLU A 60 -13.23 13.04 26.47
CA GLU A 60 -13.81 12.12 27.47
C GLU A 60 -13.33 10.68 27.28
N VAL A 61 -12.91 10.28 26.06
CA VAL A 61 -12.45 8.92 25.81
C VAL A 61 -11.04 8.69 26.32
N ASP A 62 -10.77 7.49 26.81
CA ASP A 62 -9.42 6.98 26.98
C ASP A 62 -9.01 6.24 25.69
N ALA A 63 -8.06 6.82 24.96
CA ALA A 63 -7.63 6.33 23.66
C ALA A 63 -6.91 4.97 23.67
N GLN A 64 -6.61 4.43 24.86
CA GLN A 64 -6.09 3.07 25.02
C GLN A 64 -7.14 1.99 24.74
N TRP A 65 -8.45 2.30 24.82
CA TRP A 65 -9.50 1.33 24.57
C TRP A 65 -9.62 0.93 23.09
N LEU A 66 -9.78 -0.36 22.85
CA LEU A 66 -10.03 -0.97 21.54
C LEU A 66 -11.49 -1.40 21.37
N LYS A 67 -12.15 -1.70 22.48
CA LYS A 67 -13.54 -2.18 22.53
C LYS A 67 -14.35 -1.38 23.54
N VAL A 68 -15.65 -1.33 23.33
CA VAL A 68 -16.60 -0.80 24.31
C VAL A 68 -16.68 -1.76 25.49
N THR A 69 -16.65 -1.20 26.70
CA THR A 69 -16.81 -1.90 27.97
C THR A 69 -17.74 -1.09 28.90
N ASP A 70 -17.87 -1.50 30.16
CA ASP A 70 -18.62 -0.75 31.17
C ASP A 70 -17.90 0.55 31.62
N ASP A 71 -16.62 0.76 31.27
CA ASP A 71 -15.95 2.04 31.49
C ASP A 71 -16.56 3.10 30.58
N PRO A 72 -17.10 4.20 31.15
CA PRO A 72 -17.72 5.27 30.36
C PRO A 72 -16.76 5.96 29.38
N ARG A 73 -15.45 5.86 29.60
CA ARG A 73 -14.40 6.39 28.71
C ARG A 73 -14.03 5.42 27.59
N SER A 74 -14.61 4.21 27.58
CA SER A 74 -14.37 3.24 26.52
C SER A 74 -15.08 3.63 25.23
N TYR A 75 -14.44 3.29 24.10
CA TYR A 75 -15.02 3.45 22.76
C TYR A 75 -14.61 2.28 21.87
N SER A 76 -15.26 2.12 20.71
CA SER A 76 -14.87 1.12 19.75
C SER A 76 -13.85 1.71 18.76
N ALA A 77 -12.55 1.52 19.00
CA ALA A 77 -11.51 1.90 18.07
C ALA A 77 -11.66 1.19 16.72
N ARG A 78 -12.12 -0.08 16.72
CA ARG A 78 -12.39 -0.84 15.50
C ARG A 78 -13.47 -0.21 14.66
N THR A 79 -14.61 0.15 15.28
CA THR A 79 -15.73 0.82 14.58
C THR A 79 -15.27 2.17 14.02
N LEU A 80 -14.51 2.95 14.80
CA LEU A 80 -13.99 4.24 14.37
C LEU A 80 -13.04 4.09 13.19
N CYS A 81 -12.08 3.16 13.27
CA CYS A 81 -11.16 2.88 12.18
C CYS A 81 -11.90 2.43 10.91
N HIS A 82 -12.78 1.43 11.03
CA HIS A 82 -13.50 0.84 9.90
C HIS A 82 -14.51 1.79 9.24
N GLN A 83 -15.27 2.56 10.04
CA GLN A 83 -16.35 3.41 9.50
C GLN A 83 -15.91 4.83 9.13
N VAL A 84 -14.74 5.27 9.61
CA VAL A 84 -14.27 6.64 9.39
C VAL A 84 -12.93 6.67 8.67
N LEU A 85 -11.89 6.06 9.25
CA LEU A 85 -10.53 6.16 8.68
C LEU A 85 -10.36 5.35 7.40
N VAL A 86 -10.87 4.12 7.34
CA VAL A 86 -10.71 3.27 6.14
C VAL A 86 -11.39 3.89 4.91
N PRO A 87 -12.69 4.28 4.95
CA PRO A 87 -13.31 4.93 3.79
C PRO A 87 -12.65 6.26 3.42
N ALA A 88 -12.18 7.03 4.42
CA ALA A 88 -11.48 8.28 4.16
C ALA A 88 -10.10 8.04 3.55
N SER A 89 -9.37 6.99 3.95
CA SER A 89 -8.08 6.65 3.36
C SER A 89 -8.19 6.30 1.88
N ASP A 90 -9.25 5.57 1.51
CA ASP A 90 -9.53 5.22 0.11
C ASP A 90 -9.90 6.47 -0.72
N LEU A 91 -10.76 7.35 -0.15
CA LEU A 91 -11.23 8.54 -0.84
C LEU A 91 -10.14 9.63 -0.96
N LEU A 92 -9.36 9.85 0.11
CA LEU A 92 -8.42 10.97 0.23
C LEU A 92 -6.96 10.56 -0.07
N GLY A 93 -6.71 9.28 -0.31
CA GLY A 93 -5.42 8.75 -0.76
C GLY A 93 -4.33 8.71 0.31
N PHE A 94 -4.65 8.69 1.61
CA PHE A 94 -3.63 8.53 2.65
C PHE A 94 -3.49 7.06 3.10
N SER A 95 -2.31 6.69 3.63
CA SER A 95 -2.01 5.32 4.03
C SER A 95 -2.24 5.08 5.52
N LEU A 96 -2.99 4.02 5.86
CA LEU A 96 -3.14 3.54 7.24
C LEU A 96 -2.01 2.58 7.67
N GLY A 97 -1.03 2.32 6.82
CA GLY A 97 0.04 1.34 7.07
C GLY A 97 -0.41 -0.11 6.93
N ALA A 98 -1.70 -0.36 6.89
CA ALA A 98 -2.30 -1.68 6.72
C ALA A 98 -3.46 -1.61 5.73
N THR A 99 -3.66 -2.67 4.99
CA THR A 99 -4.51 -2.73 3.79
C THR A 99 -5.75 -3.58 3.91
N GLY A 100 -6.24 -3.89 5.04
CA GLY A 100 -7.52 -4.61 5.17
C GLY A 100 -8.67 -3.64 5.41
N ARG A 101 -9.90 -4.05 5.10
CA ARG A 101 -11.11 -3.32 5.48
C ARG A 101 -11.21 -3.07 7.00
N GLU A 102 -10.49 -3.86 7.79
CA GLU A 102 -10.52 -3.82 9.25
C GLU A 102 -9.12 -3.92 9.85
N PRO A 103 -8.27 -2.87 9.73
CA PRO A 103 -6.88 -2.92 10.22
C PRO A 103 -6.77 -3.32 11.69
N LEU A 104 -7.70 -2.87 12.54
CA LEU A 104 -7.70 -3.14 13.98
C LEU A 104 -8.45 -4.43 14.36
N ASN A 105 -8.95 -5.19 13.39
CA ASN A 105 -9.53 -6.52 13.63
C ASN A 105 -8.52 -7.66 13.45
N ASN A 106 -7.26 -7.32 13.18
CA ASN A 106 -6.14 -8.25 13.07
C ASN A 106 -5.33 -8.35 14.37
N GLN A 107 -4.46 -9.36 14.48
CA GLN A 107 -3.53 -9.46 15.61
C GLN A 107 -2.51 -8.30 15.57
N PRO A 108 -2.13 -7.71 16.72
CA PRO A 108 -2.51 -8.13 18.09
C PRO A 108 -3.86 -7.58 18.57
N PHE A 109 -4.41 -6.53 17.95
CA PHE A 109 -5.56 -5.75 18.43
C PHE A 109 -6.84 -6.57 18.63
N PHE A 110 -7.01 -7.65 17.86
CA PHE A 110 -8.16 -8.54 18.02
C PHE A 110 -8.26 -9.18 19.41
N ARG A 111 -7.10 -9.53 20.02
CA ARG A 111 -7.03 -10.31 21.27
C ARG A 111 -7.24 -9.47 22.53
N TYR A 112 -6.99 -8.17 22.43
CA TYR A 112 -6.93 -7.30 23.60
C TYR A 112 -8.06 -6.28 23.60
N ASP A 113 -8.40 -5.80 24.76
CA ASP A 113 -9.39 -4.74 24.95
C ASP A 113 -8.74 -3.36 24.99
N ARG A 114 -7.44 -3.32 25.30
CA ARG A 114 -6.64 -2.10 25.42
C ARG A 114 -5.28 -2.26 24.74
N ILE A 115 -4.75 -1.13 24.22
CA ILE A 115 -3.42 -1.08 23.58
C ILE A 115 -2.31 -1.34 24.61
N ASP A 116 -2.41 -0.74 25.80
CA ASP A 116 -1.44 -0.93 26.90
C ASP A 116 -1.44 -2.36 27.47
N GLY A 117 -2.50 -3.11 27.29
CA GLY A 117 -2.60 -4.53 27.69
C GLY A 117 -2.02 -5.53 26.68
N MET A 118 -1.45 -5.09 25.56
CA MET A 118 -0.90 -6.00 24.54
C MET A 118 0.44 -6.62 24.98
N GLU A 119 0.40 -7.77 25.65
CA GLU A 119 1.60 -8.48 26.12
C GLU A 119 2.30 -9.28 25.00
N ARG A 120 1.51 -9.92 24.13
CA ARG A 120 2.02 -10.78 23.05
C ARG A 120 1.92 -10.08 21.70
N VAL A 121 3.06 -9.62 21.19
CA VAL A 121 3.19 -8.97 19.90
C VAL A 121 4.17 -9.74 19.00
N ARG A 122 4.15 -9.45 17.70
CA ARG A 122 5.09 -10.06 16.76
C ARG A 122 6.54 -9.81 17.20
N LYS A 123 7.41 -10.81 17.01
CA LYS A 123 8.85 -10.68 17.27
C LYS A 123 9.41 -9.45 16.54
N GLY A 124 10.15 -8.61 17.25
CA GLY A 124 10.71 -7.36 16.74
C GLY A 124 9.75 -6.15 16.77
N SER A 125 8.50 -6.33 17.23
CA SER A 125 7.53 -5.21 17.35
C SER A 125 7.38 -4.69 18.78
N GLN A 126 8.11 -5.22 19.76
CA GLN A 126 7.98 -4.84 21.18
C GLN A 126 8.31 -3.36 21.41
N VAL A 127 9.45 -2.90 20.90
CA VAL A 127 9.86 -1.49 21.03
C VAL A 127 8.80 -0.56 20.43
N HIS A 128 8.31 -0.87 19.24
CA HIS A 128 7.28 -0.07 18.58
C HIS A 128 5.92 -0.13 19.31
N ARG A 129 5.60 -1.27 19.96
CA ARG A 129 4.43 -1.38 20.82
C ARG A 129 4.55 -0.42 22.01
N ASP A 130 5.73 -0.36 22.64
CA ASP A 130 5.98 0.52 23.78
C ASP A 130 5.92 2.00 23.36
N LEU A 131 6.45 2.33 22.19
CA LEU A 131 6.30 3.66 21.58
C LEU A 131 4.83 4.01 21.32
N LEU A 132 4.04 3.07 20.79
CA LEU A 132 2.60 3.27 20.56
C LEU A 132 1.86 3.52 21.88
N VAL A 133 2.11 2.70 22.90
CA VAL A 133 1.52 2.87 24.24
C VAL A 133 1.86 4.23 24.81
N GLY A 134 3.14 4.64 24.75
CA GLY A 134 3.60 5.95 25.20
C GLY A 134 2.93 7.11 24.45
N ALA A 135 2.84 7.01 23.14
CA ALA A 135 2.15 8.01 22.30
C ALA A 135 0.66 8.13 22.66
N VAL A 136 -0.04 7.00 22.85
CA VAL A 136 -1.47 7.01 23.20
C VAL A 136 -1.67 7.57 24.61
N ASN A 137 -0.78 7.30 25.56
CA ASN A 137 -0.81 7.90 26.90
C ASN A 137 -0.64 9.42 26.86
N GLU A 138 0.19 9.92 25.95
CA GLU A 138 0.35 11.36 25.76
C GLU A 138 -0.88 11.98 25.09
N LEU A 139 -1.47 11.33 24.08
CA LEU A 139 -2.74 11.75 23.48
C LEU A 139 -3.85 11.91 24.55
N ASN A 140 -3.91 11.03 25.52
CA ASN A 140 -4.90 11.11 26.60
C ASN A 140 -4.77 12.36 27.50
N ARG A 141 -3.62 13.05 27.46
CA ARG A 141 -3.37 14.29 28.23
C ARG A 141 -3.70 15.55 27.42
N LEU A 142 -3.88 15.42 26.10
CA LEU A 142 -4.17 16.53 25.23
C LEU A 142 -5.65 16.92 25.31
N ASP A 143 -5.93 18.19 25.13
CA ASP A 143 -7.27 18.65 24.79
C ASP A 143 -7.66 18.26 23.35
N ARG A 144 -8.86 18.65 22.92
CA ARG A 144 -9.41 18.25 21.61
C ARG A 144 -8.67 18.90 20.43
N ASP A 145 -8.20 20.11 20.59
CA ASP A 145 -7.57 20.87 19.49
C ASP A 145 -6.09 20.52 19.38
N ASP A 146 -5.40 20.29 20.49
CA ASP A 146 -4.05 19.73 20.52
C ASP A 146 -4.04 18.28 19.98
N ALA A 147 -5.05 17.48 20.30
CA ALA A 147 -5.20 16.14 19.73
C ALA A 147 -5.49 16.20 18.22
N LEU A 148 -6.20 17.22 17.73
CA LEU A 148 -6.39 17.45 16.30
C LEU A 148 -5.09 17.86 15.61
N ALA A 149 -4.26 18.67 16.25
CA ALA A 149 -2.93 19.02 15.75
C ALA A 149 -2.02 17.79 15.67
N ALA A 150 -2.06 16.93 16.71
CA ALA A 150 -1.35 15.64 16.70
C ALA A 150 -1.85 14.73 15.58
N PHE A 151 -3.17 14.60 15.41
CA PHE A 151 -3.78 13.84 14.32
C PHE A 151 -3.32 14.36 12.95
N ALA A 152 -3.33 15.68 12.73
CA ALA A 152 -2.86 16.29 11.49
C ALA A 152 -1.37 16.03 11.23
N ALA A 153 -0.52 16.08 12.26
CA ALA A 153 0.89 15.75 12.16
C ALA A 153 1.13 14.29 11.75
N ILE A 154 0.44 13.36 12.41
CA ILE A 154 0.51 11.92 12.10
C ILE A 154 0.02 11.69 10.68
N LEU A 155 -1.14 12.26 10.31
CA LEU A 155 -1.76 12.12 9.01
C LEU A 155 -0.86 12.66 7.88
N ARG A 156 -0.17 13.79 8.12
CA ARG A 156 0.78 14.38 7.15
C ARG A 156 1.88 13.41 6.76
N THR A 157 2.36 12.58 7.69
CA THR A 157 3.37 11.55 7.38
C THR A 157 2.81 10.42 6.52
N ARG A 158 1.49 10.36 6.39
CA ARG A 158 0.78 9.29 5.68
C ARG A 158 0.12 9.75 4.38
N LEU A 159 0.14 11.05 4.14
CA LEU A 159 -0.27 11.59 2.86
C LEU A 159 0.70 11.11 1.76
N PRO A 160 0.22 10.94 0.53
CA PRO A 160 1.12 10.80 -0.59
C PRO A 160 2.01 12.06 -0.58
N VAL A 161 3.29 11.85 -0.39
CA VAL A 161 4.24 12.96 -0.55
C VAL A 161 3.95 13.51 -1.93
N SER A 162 3.55 14.80 -2.00
CA SER A 162 3.47 15.50 -3.28
C SER A 162 4.76 15.15 -3.99
N SER A 163 4.64 14.45 -5.10
CA SER A 163 5.81 14.04 -5.84
C SER A 163 6.60 15.33 -6.11
N GLU A 164 7.75 15.51 -5.43
CA GLU A 164 8.82 16.17 -6.15
C GLU A 164 8.87 15.40 -7.45
N ARG A 165 8.36 16.03 -8.50
CA ARG A 165 8.49 15.51 -9.85
C ARG A 165 9.99 15.31 -9.99
N VAL A 166 10.41 14.06 -10.14
CA VAL A 166 11.73 13.79 -10.65
C VAL A 166 11.72 14.46 -12.01
N THR A 167 12.17 15.70 -12.07
CA THR A 167 12.17 16.48 -13.31
C THR A 167 13.37 15.99 -14.12
N LEU A 168 13.23 14.72 -14.56
CA LEU A 168 14.18 14.14 -15.49
C LEU A 168 14.03 14.92 -16.80
N ARG A 169 15.12 15.47 -17.25
CA ARG A 169 15.18 16.00 -18.61
C ARG A 169 15.05 14.80 -19.55
N PRO A 170 14.05 14.73 -20.42
CA PRO A 170 13.81 13.56 -21.29
C PRO A 170 15.06 13.13 -22.10
N ALA A 171 15.96 14.06 -22.37
CA ALA A 171 17.22 13.81 -23.07
C ALA A 171 18.25 13.00 -22.24
N GLU A 172 18.03 12.86 -20.93
CA GLU A 172 18.98 12.18 -20.01
C GLU A 172 18.58 10.73 -19.75
N VAL A 173 17.37 10.31 -20.11
CA VAL A 173 16.85 8.97 -19.89
C VAL A 173 16.96 8.13 -21.16
N SER A 174 17.99 7.29 -21.24
CA SER A 174 18.02 6.25 -22.27
C SER A 174 17.27 4.99 -21.80
N TYR A 175 16.79 4.20 -22.75
CA TYR A 175 16.11 2.93 -22.44
C TYR A 175 17.02 1.99 -21.64
N ALA A 176 18.30 1.87 -22.02
CA ALA A 176 19.25 1.02 -21.29
C ALA A 176 19.42 1.48 -19.84
N ARG A 177 19.57 2.80 -19.61
CA ARG A 177 19.67 3.35 -18.25
C ARG A 177 18.41 3.09 -17.43
N LEU A 178 17.23 3.15 -18.05
CA LEU A 178 15.97 2.83 -17.37
C LEU A 178 15.92 1.37 -16.95
N VAL A 179 16.26 0.43 -17.83
CA VAL A 179 16.32 -1.00 -17.54
C VAL A 179 17.31 -1.28 -16.40
N ASP A 180 18.55 -0.76 -16.49
CA ASP A 180 19.57 -0.92 -15.45
C ASP A 180 19.13 -0.38 -14.08
N ALA A 181 18.40 0.75 -14.06
CA ALA A 181 17.89 1.33 -12.82
C ALA A 181 16.80 0.46 -12.20
N ILE A 182 15.89 -0.12 -13.01
CA ILE A 182 14.86 -1.04 -12.53
C ILE A 182 15.50 -2.35 -12.03
N GLU A 183 16.47 -2.91 -12.75
CA GLU A 183 17.14 -4.13 -12.32
C GLU A 183 17.88 -3.93 -11.00
N ARG A 184 18.57 -2.80 -10.81
CA ARG A 184 19.19 -2.45 -9.52
C ARG A 184 18.16 -2.30 -8.40
N LEU A 185 17.01 -1.70 -8.69
CA LEU A 185 15.91 -1.59 -7.73
C LEU A 185 15.43 -2.97 -7.26
N LEU A 186 15.47 -3.98 -8.13
CA LEU A 186 14.97 -5.33 -7.87
C LEU A 186 16.01 -6.27 -7.23
N LEU A 187 17.32 -5.97 -7.33
CA LEU A 187 18.41 -6.85 -6.87
C LEU A 187 18.38 -7.16 -5.37
N ASP A 188 17.93 -6.21 -4.53
CA ASP A 188 17.93 -6.34 -3.07
C ASP A 188 16.55 -6.04 -2.48
N ASP A 189 15.58 -6.90 -2.81
CA ASP A 189 14.21 -6.72 -2.33
C ASP A 189 13.98 -7.34 -0.95
N ALA A 190 14.39 -6.63 0.10
CA ALA A 190 14.02 -6.94 1.48
C ALA A 190 12.52 -6.66 1.78
N GLU A 191 11.76 -6.10 0.82
CA GLU A 191 10.40 -5.59 1.01
C GLU A 191 9.30 -6.55 0.50
N GLN A 192 9.61 -7.82 0.37
CA GLN A 192 8.64 -8.89 0.10
C GLN A 192 7.89 -8.78 -1.24
N GLY A 193 8.59 -8.41 -2.32
CA GLY A 193 8.02 -8.34 -3.67
C GLY A 193 7.30 -7.02 -4.00
N ARG A 194 7.28 -6.04 -3.09
CA ARG A 194 6.61 -4.75 -3.33
C ARG A 194 7.24 -3.97 -4.47
N ARG A 195 8.57 -4.06 -4.63
CA ARG A 195 9.29 -3.39 -5.71
C ARG A 195 8.88 -3.96 -7.06
N ALA A 196 8.79 -5.28 -7.18
CA ALA A 196 8.30 -5.93 -8.40
C ALA A 196 6.87 -5.54 -8.72
N GLN A 197 5.97 -5.53 -7.72
CA GLN A 197 4.59 -5.05 -7.89
C GLN A 197 4.54 -3.59 -8.33
N ALA A 198 5.40 -2.71 -7.76
CA ALA A 198 5.47 -1.31 -8.16
C ALA A 198 5.90 -1.16 -9.61
N VAL A 199 6.88 -1.94 -10.08
CA VAL A 199 7.36 -1.95 -11.46
C VAL A 199 6.24 -2.36 -12.42
N VAL A 200 5.52 -3.45 -12.12
CA VAL A 200 4.40 -3.92 -12.95
C VAL A 200 3.25 -2.89 -12.96
N ALA A 201 2.91 -2.34 -11.81
CA ALA A 201 1.86 -1.32 -11.71
C ALA A 201 2.21 -0.04 -12.48
N ALA A 202 3.46 0.43 -12.39
CA ALA A 202 3.94 1.58 -13.14
C ALA A 202 3.95 1.33 -14.65
N ALA A 203 4.23 0.10 -15.07
CA ALA A 203 4.15 -0.31 -16.47
C ALA A 203 2.69 -0.29 -16.96
N PHE A 204 1.76 -0.85 -16.19
CA PHE A 204 0.33 -0.81 -16.52
C PHE A 204 -0.24 0.61 -16.55
N ASP A 205 0.22 1.51 -15.69
CA ASP A 205 -0.18 2.93 -15.68
C ASP A 205 0.12 3.65 -17.03
N LEU A 206 1.02 3.12 -17.85
CA LEU A 206 1.29 3.69 -19.18
C LEU A 206 0.21 3.38 -20.21
N VAL A 207 -0.58 2.34 -19.97
CA VAL A 207 -1.58 1.80 -20.91
C VAL A 207 -2.99 1.99 -20.41
N PHE A 208 -3.20 1.91 -19.09
CA PHE A 208 -4.52 1.89 -18.46
C PHE A 208 -4.71 3.08 -17.54
N ASP A 209 -5.91 3.67 -17.54
CA ASP A 209 -6.25 4.80 -16.67
C ASP A 209 -6.46 4.37 -15.23
N VAL A 210 -6.96 3.16 -14.99
CA VAL A 210 -7.22 2.63 -13.66
C VAL A 210 -6.43 1.35 -13.44
N VAL A 211 -5.45 1.43 -12.54
CA VAL A 211 -4.62 0.29 -12.12
C VAL A 211 -4.71 0.13 -10.61
N ARG A 212 -5.20 -1.03 -10.17
CA ARG A 212 -5.27 -1.41 -8.76
C ARG A 212 -4.14 -2.37 -8.41
N VAL A 213 -3.58 -2.19 -7.23
CA VAL A 213 -2.56 -3.09 -6.69
C VAL A 213 -3.16 -3.85 -5.52
N GLU A 214 -3.23 -5.16 -5.66
CA GLU A 214 -3.64 -6.06 -4.57
C GLU A 214 -2.41 -6.33 -3.71
N ARG A 215 -2.50 -5.99 -2.42
CA ARG A 215 -1.33 -6.12 -1.54
C ARG A 215 -1.02 -7.58 -1.21
N VAL A 216 0.28 -7.88 -1.09
CA VAL A 216 0.80 -9.19 -0.68
C VAL A 216 0.10 -9.69 0.58
N ASN A 217 -0.47 -10.91 0.53
CA ASN A 217 -1.18 -11.58 1.63
C ASN A 217 -2.50 -10.91 2.08
N SER A 218 -3.19 -10.16 1.24
CA SER A 218 -4.55 -9.72 1.56
C SER A 218 -5.51 -10.92 1.54
N PRO A 219 -6.20 -11.24 2.65
CA PRO A 219 -7.19 -12.32 2.67
C PRO A 219 -8.47 -11.98 1.87
N SER A 220 -8.64 -10.73 1.47
CA SER A 220 -9.78 -10.23 0.70
C SER A 220 -9.37 -9.78 -0.70
N ARG A 221 -8.59 -10.60 -1.43
CA ARG A 221 -8.32 -10.34 -2.84
C ARG A 221 -9.64 -10.26 -3.62
N HIS A 222 -9.89 -9.12 -4.22
CA HIS A 222 -11.07 -8.94 -5.08
C HIS A 222 -10.84 -9.57 -6.45
N PHE A 223 -9.57 -9.60 -6.88
CA PHE A 223 -9.15 -10.14 -8.16
C PHE A 223 -7.93 -11.06 -7.95
N PRO A 224 -7.76 -12.11 -8.79
CA PRO A 224 -6.53 -12.88 -8.81
C PRO A 224 -5.36 -12.00 -9.32
N GLY A 225 -4.16 -12.24 -8.81
CA GLY A 225 -2.96 -11.50 -9.15
C GLY A 225 -2.62 -10.38 -8.17
N ASP A 226 -1.51 -9.70 -8.42
CA ASP A 226 -0.95 -8.64 -7.58
C ASP A 226 -1.30 -7.25 -8.12
N VAL A 227 -1.47 -7.13 -9.43
CA VAL A 227 -1.78 -5.88 -10.14
C VAL A 227 -2.91 -6.15 -11.13
N VAL A 228 -3.95 -5.32 -11.11
CA VAL A 228 -5.10 -5.44 -12.01
C VAL A 228 -5.37 -4.12 -12.70
N ALA A 229 -5.43 -4.13 -14.02
CA ALA A 229 -5.87 -3.01 -14.80
C ALA A 229 -7.36 -3.12 -15.12
N LEU A 230 -8.08 -2.01 -15.01
CA LEU A 230 -9.52 -1.93 -15.27
C LEU A 230 -9.80 -1.07 -16.52
N ILE A 231 -10.79 -1.49 -17.28
CA ILE A 231 -11.44 -0.70 -18.34
C ILE A 231 -12.94 -0.70 -18.02
N ASP A 232 -13.55 0.48 -17.92
CA ASP A 232 -14.97 0.64 -17.56
C ASP A 232 -15.35 -0.12 -16.26
N ASP A 233 -14.48 -0.02 -15.24
CA ASP A 233 -14.56 -0.72 -13.94
C ASP A 233 -14.52 -2.26 -14.01
N LEU A 234 -14.31 -2.84 -15.19
CA LEU A 234 -14.13 -4.29 -15.35
C LEU A 234 -12.65 -4.67 -15.46
N PRO A 235 -12.23 -5.82 -14.90
CA PRO A 235 -10.85 -6.28 -14.99
C PRO A 235 -10.47 -6.64 -16.42
N ALA A 236 -9.56 -5.87 -17.02
CA ALA A 236 -9.09 -6.08 -18.38
C ALA A 236 -7.87 -6.99 -18.45
N VAL A 237 -6.93 -6.79 -17.50
CA VAL A 237 -5.68 -7.58 -17.38
C VAL A 237 -5.35 -7.74 -15.93
N SER A 238 -4.92 -8.93 -15.53
CA SER A 238 -4.35 -9.16 -14.20
C SER A 238 -2.92 -9.69 -14.30
N ALA A 239 -2.03 -9.20 -13.44
CA ALA A 239 -0.64 -9.61 -13.39
C ALA A 239 -0.24 -10.14 -12.02
N GLU A 240 0.56 -11.20 -12.03
CA GLU A 240 1.25 -11.76 -10.85
C GLU A 240 2.73 -11.38 -10.94
N ALA A 241 3.26 -10.62 -9.95
CA ALA A 241 4.66 -10.20 -9.89
C ALA A 241 5.44 -11.09 -8.92
N ARG A 242 6.48 -11.76 -9.39
CA ARG A 242 7.25 -12.73 -8.61
C ARG A 242 8.73 -12.41 -8.60
N GLN A 243 9.31 -12.32 -7.41
CA GLN A 243 10.76 -12.28 -7.19
C GLN A 243 11.33 -13.61 -6.67
N LYS A 244 10.49 -14.63 -6.63
CA LYS A 244 10.89 -16.02 -6.36
C LYS A 244 10.78 -16.83 -7.65
N PRO A 245 11.52 -17.93 -7.78
CA PRO A 245 11.34 -18.85 -8.91
C PRO A 245 9.87 -19.23 -9.07
N VAL A 246 9.36 -19.17 -10.29
CA VAL A 246 7.99 -19.54 -10.66
C VAL A 246 8.00 -20.94 -11.22
N LYS A 247 7.11 -21.79 -10.77
CA LYS A 247 6.91 -23.15 -11.25
C LYS A 247 5.67 -23.24 -12.13
N ASP A 248 5.60 -24.29 -12.96
CA ASP A 248 4.44 -24.55 -13.80
C ASP A 248 3.13 -24.60 -12.99
N ASP A 249 3.16 -25.19 -11.79
CA ASP A 249 1.99 -25.24 -10.89
C ASP A 249 1.52 -23.84 -10.43
N ASP A 250 2.43 -22.88 -10.29
CA ASP A 250 2.07 -21.50 -9.96
C ASP A 250 1.34 -20.85 -11.13
N VAL A 251 1.81 -21.11 -12.35
CA VAL A 251 1.17 -20.65 -13.60
C VAL A 251 -0.24 -21.26 -13.73
N HIS A 252 -0.35 -22.56 -13.56
CA HIS A 252 -1.64 -23.25 -13.64
C HIS A 252 -2.64 -22.71 -12.61
N ARG A 253 -2.20 -22.50 -11.38
CA ARG A 253 -3.03 -21.94 -10.31
C ARG A 253 -3.53 -20.53 -10.63
N PHE A 254 -2.64 -19.67 -11.14
CA PHE A 254 -2.98 -18.32 -11.52
C PHE A 254 -3.99 -18.29 -12.67
N VAL A 255 -3.74 -19.04 -13.75
CA VAL A 255 -4.63 -19.13 -14.91
C VAL A 255 -6.02 -19.65 -14.52
N ARG A 256 -6.11 -20.70 -13.69
CA ARG A 256 -7.40 -21.18 -13.19
C ARG A 256 -8.12 -20.17 -12.28
N ALA A 257 -7.38 -19.32 -11.59
CA ALA A 257 -7.99 -18.24 -10.81
C ALA A 257 -8.54 -17.13 -11.72
N LEU A 258 -7.85 -16.80 -12.83
CA LEU A 258 -8.32 -15.86 -13.85
C LEU A 258 -9.59 -16.37 -14.54
N GLU A 259 -9.60 -17.65 -14.94
CA GLU A 259 -10.75 -18.31 -15.54
C GLU A 259 -12.00 -18.19 -14.64
N ARG A 260 -11.86 -18.51 -13.35
CA ARG A 260 -12.97 -18.42 -12.38
C ARG A 260 -13.46 -16.99 -12.15
N ALA A 261 -12.59 -16.00 -12.35
CA ALA A 261 -12.90 -14.58 -12.19
C ALA A 261 -13.36 -13.93 -13.52
N ASP A 262 -13.50 -14.70 -14.59
CA ASP A 262 -13.85 -14.23 -15.95
C ASP A 262 -12.90 -13.14 -16.48
N ILE A 263 -11.60 -13.32 -16.19
CA ILE A 263 -10.53 -12.42 -16.66
C ILE A 263 -9.81 -13.07 -17.82
N GLY A 264 -10.10 -12.63 -19.04
CA GLY A 264 -9.57 -13.23 -20.27
C GLY A 264 -8.09 -12.95 -20.55
N ARG A 265 -7.41 -12.10 -19.77
CA ARG A 265 -6.02 -11.73 -20.02
C ARG A 265 -5.18 -11.75 -18.72
N GLY A 266 -4.08 -12.48 -18.76
CA GLY A 266 -3.17 -12.62 -17.62
C GLY A 266 -1.72 -12.34 -17.99
N MET A 267 -0.93 -11.89 -17.01
CA MET A 267 0.51 -11.69 -17.13
C MET A 267 1.23 -12.27 -15.91
N ILE A 268 2.28 -13.04 -16.11
CA ILE A 268 3.21 -13.44 -15.06
C ILE A 268 4.53 -12.74 -15.31
N VAL A 269 5.00 -11.98 -14.32
CA VAL A 269 6.28 -11.28 -14.37
C VAL A 269 7.20 -11.91 -13.35
N ALA A 270 8.04 -12.83 -13.82
CA ALA A 270 8.99 -13.63 -13.04
C ALA A 270 10.38 -12.96 -13.09
N LEU A 271 10.66 -12.07 -12.13
CA LEU A 271 11.89 -11.26 -12.08
C LEU A 271 13.00 -11.91 -11.24
N ALA A 272 12.77 -13.14 -10.75
CA ALA A 272 13.81 -13.90 -10.06
C ALA A 272 14.83 -14.46 -11.05
N PRO A 273 16.10 -14.53 -10.66
CA PRO A 273 17.08 -15.30 -11.44
C PRO A 273 16.63 -16.76 -11.59
N ASN A 274 16.67 -17.28 -12.82
CA ASN A 274 16.32 -18.67 -13.15
C ASN A 274 14.89 -19.08 -12.77
N PRO A 275 13.86 -18.59 -13.44
CA PRO A 275 12.52 -19.12 -13.28
C PRO A 275 12.48 -20.61 -13.63
N ASP A 276 11.92 -21.42 -12.72
CA ASP A 276 11.83 -22.89 -12.84
C ASP A 276 10.60 -23.28 -13.68
N LEU A 277 10.57 -22.80 -14.94
CA LEU A 277 9.50 -23.06 -15.89
C LEU A 277 9.96 -24.04 -16.96
N SER A 278 9.17 -25.06 -17.23
CA SER A 278 9.46 -26.08 -18.24
C SER A 278 9.49 -25.48 -19.66
N SER A 279 8.44 -24.73 -20.04
CA SER A 279 8.34 -24.04 -21.32
C SER A 279 7.27 -22.95 -21.29
N ARG A 280 7.68 -21.68 -21.40
CA ARG A 280 6.76 -20.54 -21.48
C ARG A 280 5.74 -20.69 -22.59
N ALA A 281 6.19 -20.97 -23.80
CA ALA A 281 5.30 -21.12 -24.96
C ALA A 281 4.30 -22.27 -24.82
N ALA A 282 4.66 -23.35 -24.11
CA ALA A 282 3.74 -24.44 -23.83
C ALA A 282 2.66 -24.00 -22.82
N LEU A 283 3.05 -23.31 -21.75
CA LEU A 283 2.13 -22.80 -20.72
C LEU A 283 1.17 -21.74 -21.27
N GLU A 284 1.66 -20.82 -22.14
CA GLU A 284 0.82 -19.82 -22.79
C GLU A 284 -0.19 -20.45 -23.76
N ARG A 285 0.22 -21.48 -24.53
CA ARG A 285 -0.70 -22.24 -25.37
C ARG A 285 -1.73 -22.98 -24.55
N TRP A 286 -1.29 -23.66 -23.47
CA TRP A 286 -2.18 -24.36 -22.55
C TRP A 286 -3.22 -23.41 -21.95
N ALA A 287 -2.81 -22.25 -21.44
CA ALA A 287 -3.70 -21.25 -20.85
C ALA A 287 -4.81 -20.83 -21.85
N ARG A 288 -4.43 -20.61 -23.12
CA ARG A 288 -5.38 -20.24 -24.17
C ARG A 288 -6.33 -21.38 -24.53
N GLN A 289 -5.83 -22.61 -24.66
CA GLN A 289 -6.61 -23.76 -25.12
C GLN A 289 -7.53 -24.30 -24.04
N GLU A 290 -7.04 -24.41 -22.79
CA GLU A 290 -7.73 -25.09 -21.70
C GLU A 290 -8.52 -24.15 -20.77
N ALA A 291 -8.17 -22.86 -20.72
CA ALA A 291 -8.80 -21.88 -19.84
C ALA A 291 -9.33 -20.63 -20.56
N GLY A 292 -9.12 -20.50 -21.88
CA GLY A 292 -9.53 -19.32 -22.63
C GLY A 292 -8.79 -18.05 -22.26
N VAL A 293 -7.67 -18.16 -21.52
CA VAL A 293 -6.90 -17.01 -21.01
C VAL A 293 -5.72 -16.71 -21.93
N ALA A 294 -5.65 -15.48 -22.43
CA ALA A 294 -4.47 -14.97 -23.13
C ALA A 294 -3.38 -14.63 -22.09
N LEU A 295 -2.48 -15.58 -21.83
CA LEU A 295 -1.39 -15.45 -20.89
C LEU A 295 -0.13 -14.94 -21.57
N SER A 296 0.61 -14.00 -20.93
CA SER A 296 1.98 -13.60 -21.27
C SER A 296 2.89 -13.89 -20.07
N ILE A 297 4.08 -14.46 -20.31
CA ILE A 297 5.07 -14.76 -19.26
C ILE A 297 6.37 -14.01 -19.59
N HIS A 298 6.75 -13.08 -18.69
CA HIS A 298 7.99 -12.31 -18.80
C HIS A 298 8.97 -12.72 -17.71
N ASP A 299 10.22 -13.00 -18.06
CA ASP A 299 11.32 -13.34 -17.15
C ASP A 299 12.39 -12.26 -17.08
N SER A 300 12.10 -11.09 -17.63
CA SER A 300 13.02 -9.95 -17.63
C SER A 300 12.25 -8.63 -17.61
N VAL A 301 12.90 -7.61 -17.07
CA VAL A 301 12.42 -6.21 -17.12
C VAL A 301 12.25 -5.77 -18.57
N HIS A 302 13.23 -6.11 -19.43
CA HIS A 302 13.16 -5.78 -20.85
C HIS A 302 11.91 -6.35 -21.52
N GLY A 303 11.62 -7.64 -21.31
CA GLY A 303 10.44 -8.30 -21.90
C GLY A 303 9.12 -7.64 -21.47
N LEU A 304 8.97 -7.35 -20.17
CA LEU A 304 7.81 -6.61 -19.65
C LEU A 304 7.66 -5.24 -20.32
N LEU A 305 8.74 -4.44 -20.33
CA LEU A 305 8.69 -3.09 -20.85
C LEU A 305 8.39 -3.05 -22.35
N MET A 306 8.91 -3.99 -23.13
CA MET A 306 8.67 -4.07 -24.57
C MET A 306 7.23 -4.48 -24.90
N ASP A 307 6.62 -5.37 -24.13
CA ASP A 307 5.19 -5.71 -24.27
C ASP A 307 4.31 -4.48 -24.00
N VAL A 308 4.63 -3.74 -22.93
CA VAL A 308 3.92 -2.49 -22.58
C VAL A 308 4.11 -1.41 -23.64
N VAL A 309 5.35 -1.21 -24.16
CA VAL A 309 5.62 -0.23 -25.22
C VAL A 309 4.82 -0.55 -26.49
N GLY A 310 4.67 -1.84 -26.81
CA GLY A 310 3.88 -2.29 -27.96
C GLY A 310 2.39 -1.96 -27.86
N THR A 311 1.89 -1.74 -26.64
CA THR A 311 0.47 -1.43 -26.36
C THR A 311 0.23 0.01 -25.91
N ALA A 312 1.27 0.72 -25.46
CA ALA A 312 1.13 2.10 -24.98
C ALA A 312 0.86 3.08 -26.14
N PRO A 313 -0.09 4.03 -25.98
CA PRO A 313 -0.48 4.97 -27.05
C PRO A 313 0.67 5.81 -27.62
N GLN A 314 1.67 6.12 -26.79
CA GLN A 314 2.83 6.94 -27.17
C GLN A 314 4.13 6.11 -27.26
N GLY A 315 4.04 4.79 -27.14
CA GLY A 315 5.16 3.87 -27.29
C GLY A 315 6.34 4.19 -26.36
N LEU A 316 7.57 4.13 -26.93
CA LEU A 316 8.80 4.36 -26.17
C LEU A 316 8.89 5.74 -25.50
N ALA A 317 8.31 6.77 -26.09
CA ALA A 317 8.30 8.12 -25.49
C ALA A 317 7.56 8.16 -24.17
N SER A 318 6.39 7.50 -24.06
CA SER A 318 5.67 7.34 -22.78
C SER A 318 6.51 6.66 -21.73
N LEU A 319 7.19 5.58 -22.12
CA LEU A 319 8.04 4.82 -21.20
C LEU A 319 9.13 5.70 -20.61
N LEU A 320 9.90 6.40 -21.46
CA LEU A 320 11.06 7.17 -21.01
C LEU A 320 10.66 8.42 -20.19
N VAL A 321 9.56 9.06 -20.52
CA VAL A 321 9.13 10.32 -19.88
C VAL A 321 8.27 10.08 -18.64
N ALA A 322 7.31 9.15 -18.71
CA ALA A 322 6.30 9.00 -17.66
C ALA A 322 6.60 7.88 -16.64
N PHE A 323 7.28 6.82 -17.05
CA PHE A 323 7.53 5.68 -16.18
C PHE A 323 8.30 6.01 -14.90
N PRO A 324 9.37 6.84 -14.90
CA PRO A 324 10.10 7.16 -13.69
C PRO A 324 9.23 7.75 -12.58
N ASP A 325 8.36 8.70 -12.93
CA ASP A 325 7.44 9.32 -11.96
C ASP A 325 6.36 8.34 -11.50
N ARG A 326 5.85 7.52 -12.42
CA ARG A 326 4.84 6.51 -12.09
C ARG A 326 5.39 5.46 -11.13
N LEU A 327 6.62 5.00 -11.37
CA LEU A 327 7.28 4.05 -10.48
C LEU A 327 7.55 4.65 -9.09
N ALA A 328 8.04 5.90 -9.01
CA ALA A 328 8.20 6.58 -7.73
C ALA A 328 6.88 6.67 -6.95
N ARG A 329 5.77 7.00 -7.64
CA ARG A 329 4.42 7.01 -7.05
C ARG A 329 4.00 5.63 -6.55
N ARG A 330 4.18 4.57 -7.36
CA ARG A 330 3.82 3.21 -6.97
C ARG A 330 4.65 2.66 -5.82
N LEU A 331 5.95 2.99 -5.75
CA LEU A 331 6.80 2.65 -4.61
C LEU A 331 6.30 3.30 -3.31
N LYS A 332 5.82 4.55 -3.38
CA LYS A 332 5.18 5.23 -2.23
C LYS A 332 3.87 4.56 -1.84
N GLU A 333 2.99 4.30 -2.79
CA GLU A 333 1.69 3.64 -2.56
C GLU A 333 1.84 2.26 -1.91
N LEU A 334 2.84 1.49 -2.34
CA LEU A 334 3.17 0.18 -1.80
C LEU A 334 4.02 0.23 -0.52
N GLU A 335 4.29 1.40 0.01
CA GLU A 335 5.09 1.58 1.23
C GLU A 335 6.46 0.89 1.13
N SER A 336 7.17 1.20 0.06
CA SER A 336 8.53 0.73 -0.21
C SER A 336 9.54 1.88 -0.08
N PRO A 337 9.84 2.36 1.16
CA PRO A 337 10.69 3.53 1.36
C PRO A 337 12.14 3.28 0.94
N SER A 338 12.67 2.09 1.17
CA SER A 338 14.02 1.75 0.71
C SER A 338 14.06 1.60 -0.81
N GLY A 339 13.00 1.03 -1.42
CA GLY A 339 12.87 0.99 -2.87
C GLY A 339 12.80 2.38 -3.50
N LEU A 340 12.03 3.29 -2.87
CA LEU A 340 11.96 4.67 -3.33
C LEU A 340 13.32 5.38 -3.24
N ALA A 341 14.06 5.21 -2.13
CA ALA A 341 15.39 5.78 -1.97
C ALA A 341 16.37 5.27 -3.03
N VAL A 342 16.38 3.96 -3.29
CA VAL A 342 17.20 3.35 -4.37
C VAL A 342 16.80 3.92 -5.73
N TRP A 343 15.51 4.02 -6.01
CA TRP A 343 15.01 4.55 -7.27
C TRP A 343 15.43 5.99 -7.52
N LEU A 344 15.25 6.87 -6.51
CA LEU A 344 15.62 8.28 -6.61
C LEU A 344 17.13 8.49 -6.76
N SER A 345 17.97 7.61 -6.17
CA SER A 345 19.44 7.69 -6.30
C SER A 345 19.96 7.27 -7.66
N ALA A 346 19.16 6.66 -8.51
CA ALA A 346 19.56 6.21 -9.85
C ALA A 346 19.59 7.34 -10.89
N TRP A 347 19.03 8.50 -10.55
CA TRP A 347 18.85 9.67 -11.43
C TRP A 347 19.63 10.89 -10.98
#